data_bd71800b1a03998a3709598764d30ee3
#
_entry.id   bd71800b1a03998a3709598764d30ee3
#
_cell.length_a   1.000
_cell.length_b   1.000
_cell.length_c   1.000
_cell.angle_alpha   90.00
_cell.angle_beta   90.00
_cell.angle_gamma   90.00
#
_symmetry.space_group_name_H-M   'P 1'
#
loop_
_entity.id
_entity.type
_entity.pdbx_description
1 polymer ?
#
loop_
_entity_poly.entity_id
_entity_poly.type
_entity_poly.pdbx_seq_one_letter_code
_entity_poly.pdbx_strand_id
1 'polypeptide(L)'
;MADRRNEKGVAPLSRSADNGFMSSSRSAENGFTSLRRSAQQGFTLLEMLVALAVFSLAALALVRLQGVTLRTAADLDSKALGQIVARNLMVEVQSDVAAPSVGEEDGEVENGGRRWHWTRTVKATEDKRLLQVDLVVDGQSGASPVVLSFLREVE
;
A
#
# COMPACT_ATOMS: atom_id res chain seq x y z
N MET A 1 -36.35 -60.27 -23.28
CA MET A 1 -37.78 -60.24 -23.11
C MET A 1 -38.23 -58.94 -23.74
N ALA A 2 -38.53 -59.06 -24.99
CA ALA A 2 -39.81 -58.90 -25.67
C ALA A 2 -40.30 -57.46 -25.62
N ASP A 3 -40.70 -56.82 -26.59
CA ASP A 3 -41.04 -57.15 -28.02
C ASP A 3 -41.83 -55.97 -28.58
N ARG A 4 -41.65 -55.79 -29.84
CA ARG A 4 -42.63 -55.46 -30.89
C ARG A 4 -43.18 -54.03 -31.00
N ARG A 5 -42.89 -53.42 -32.10
CA ARG A 5 -43.61 -53.42 -33.42
C ARG A 5 -44.90 -52.62 -33.34
N ASN A 6 -45.28 -51.81 -34.22
CA ASN A 6 -45.56 -52.00 -35.63
C ASN A 6 -46.07 -50.67 -36.23
N GLU A 7 -45.64 -50.32 -37.37
CA GLU A 7 -46.22 -50.39 -38.71
C GLU A 7 -47.30 -49.36 -39.06
N LYS A 8 -46.98 -48.66 -40.10
CA LYS A 8 -47.65 -48.57 -41.41
C LYS A 8 -48.83 -47.61 -41.58
N GLY A 9 -48.74 -46.95 -42.74
CA GLY A 9 -49.86 -46.52 -43.55
C GLY A 9 -49.55 -45.24 -44.34
N VAL A 10 -48.89 -45.31 -45.43
CA VAL A 10 -49.38 -45.42 -46.80
C VAL A 10 -50.30 -44.26 -47.25
N ALA A 11 -49.78 -43.55 -48.29
CA ALA A 11 -50.34 -42.54 -49.15
C ALA A 11 -51.75 -42.89 -49.75
N PRO A 12 -52.41 -42.08 -50.57
CA PRO A 12 -51.89 -41.44 -51.81
C PRO A 12 -52.50 -40.11 -52.25
N LEU A 13 -51.82 -39.49 -53.22
CA LEU A 13 -52.19 -38.80 -54.45
C LEU A 13 -53.61 -38.17 -54.64
N SER A 14 -53.60 -36.89 -55.02
CA SER A 14 -54.26 -36.38 -56.25
C SER A 14 -53.92 -34.87 -56.36
N ARG A 15 -53.14 -34.41 -57.33
CA ARG A 15 -53.46 -33.96 -58.65
C ARG A 15 -54.66 -33.04 -58.76
N SER A 16 -54.37 -31.76 -58.93
CA SER A 16 -55.01 -31.00 -60.04
C SER A 16 -54.35 -29.65 -60.26
N ALA A 17 -54.03 -29.44 -61.47
CA ALA A 17 -53.68 -28.19 -62.08
C ALA A 17 -54.77 -27.16 -61.93
N ASP A 18 -54.41 -25.88 -61.81
CA ASP A 18 -54.83 -24.98 -62.89
C ASP A 18 -54.19 -23.59 -62.76
N ASN A 19 -53.96 -23.09 -63.89
CA ASN A 19 -53.53 -21.85 -64.45
C ASN A 19 -54.07 -20.60 -63.81
N GLY A 20 -53.24 -19.57 -63.84
CA GLY A 20 -53.70 -18.19 -63.74
C GLY A 20 -52.60 -17.20 -63.48
N PHE A 21 -51.81 -16.91 -64.46
CA PHE A 21 -51.66 -15.67 -65.20
C PHE A 21 -51.64 -14.37 -64.36
N MET A 22 -50.53 -13.68 -64.51
CA MET A 22 -50.27 -12.24 -64.42
C MET A 22 -50.58 -11.48 -63.12
N SER A 23 -49.59 -10.95 -62.51
CA SER A 23 -49.36 -9.50 -62.57
C SER A 23 -48.06 -9.09 -61.88
N SER A 24 -47.25 -8.48 -62.67
CA SER A 24 -46.18 -7.56 -62.34
C SER A 24 -46.45 -6.68 -61.14
N SER A 25 -45.63 -6.75 -60.14
CA SER A 25 -45.21 -5.55 -59.41
C SER A 25 -43.83 -5.75 -58.81
N ARG A 26 -42.90 -5.07 -59.42
CA ARG A 26 -41.56 -4.81 -58.90
C ARG A 26 -41.74 -4.09 -57.54
N SER A 27 -41.41 -4.74 -56.51
CA SER A 27 -40.97 -4.09 -55.29
C SER A 27 -39.54 -4.46 -55.10
N ALA A 28 -38.71 -3.55 -55.53
CA ALA A 28 -37.32 -3.53 -55.18
C ALA A 28 -37.23 -3.28 -53.67
N GLU A 29 -37.22 -4.32 -52.89
CA GLU A 29 -36.76 -4.22 -51.53
C GLU A 29 -35.23 -4.12 -51.56
N ASN A 30 -34.81 -2.87 -51.68
CA ASN A 30 -33.49 -2.48 -51.30
C ASN A 30 -33.27 -2.87 -49.82
N GLY A 31 -32.88 -4.10 -49.58
CA GLY A 31 -32.25 -4.50 -48.35
C GLY A 31 -30.98 -3.69 -48.13
N PHE A 32 -31.16 -2.48 -47.63
CA PHE A 32 -30.07 -1.75 -47.04
C PHE A 32 -29.59 -2.55 -45.80
N THR A 33 -28.78 -3.52 -46.05
CA THR A 33 -27.85 -3.97 -45.02
C THR A 33 -26.94 -2.79 -44.74
N SER A 34 -27.37 -1.95 -43.79
CA SER A 34 -26.49 -1.00 -43.16
C SER A 34 -25.38 -1.83 -42.48
N LEU A 35 -24.33 -2.08 -43.24
CA LEU A 35 -23.05 -2.43 -42.67
C LEU A 35 -22.74 -1.32 -41.66
N ARG A 36 -23.05 -1.58 -40.40
CA ARG A 36 -22.44 -0.86 -39.30
C ARG A 36 -20.95 -1.03 -39.50
N ARG A 37 -20.36 -0.13 -40.23
CA ARG A 37 -18.95 0.14 -40.12
C ARG A 37 -18.76 0.51 -38.65
N SER A 38 -18.37 -0.46 -37.85
CA SER A 38 -17.69 -0.18 -36.61
C SER A 38 -16.52 0.70 -37.02
N ALA A 39 -16.67 1.99 -36.81
CA ALA A 39 -15.57 2.91 -36.97
C ALA A 39 -14.49 2.41 -36.00
N GLN A 40 -13.50 1.71 -36.54
CA GLN A 40 -12.23 1.50 -35.84
C GLN A 40 -11.64 2.90 -35.73
N GLN A 41 -12.01 3.60 -34.69
CA GLN A 41 -11.39 4.85 -34.30
C GLN A 41 -10.01 4.47 -33.79
N GLY A 42 -9.04 4.52 -34.66
CA GLY A 42 -7.63 4.45 -34.25
C GLY A 42 -7.36 5.64 -33.34
N PHE A 43 -6.59 5.41 -32.27
CA PHE A 43 -6.15 6.48 -31.40
C PHE A 43 -5.42 7.57 -32.19
N THR A 44 -5.74 8.81 -31.96
CA THR A 44 -5.04 9.92 -32.57
C THR A 44 -3.65 10.07 -31.93
N LEU A 45 -2.69 10.54 -32.68
CA LEU A 45 -1.34 10.80 -32.19
C LEU A 45 -1.36 11.79 -31.03
N LEU A 46 -2.26 12.79 -31.07
CA LEU A 46 -2.48 13.75 -30.00
C LEU A 46 -2.99 13.09 -28.72
N GLU A 47 -3.93 12.14 -28.83
CA GLU A 47 -4.47 11.41 -27.68
C GLU A 47 -3.40 10.57 -26.98
N MET A 48 -2.53 9.93 -27.74
CA MET A 48 -1.37 9.21 -27.20
C MET A 48 -0.39 10.16 -26.49
N LEU A 49 -0.14 11.34 -27.04
CA LEU A 49 0.72 12.33 -26.40
C LEU A 49 0.13 12.83 -25.08
N VAL A 50 -1.16 13.13 -25.05
CA VAL A 50 -1.86 13.56 -23.83
C VAL A 50 -1.86 12.44 -22.80
N ALA A 51 -2.16 11.20 -23.22
CA ALA A 51 -2.14 10.05 -22.32
C ALA A 51 -0.75 9.83 -21.69
N LEU A 52 0.32 9.91 -22.49
CA LEU A 52 1.70 9.82 -22.01
C LEU A 52 2.06 10.95 -21.05
N ALA A 53 1.62 12.18 -21.33
CA ALA A 53 1.85 13.31 -20.44
C ALA A 53 1.19 13.11 -19.08
N VAL A 54 -0.11 12.72 -19.06
CA VAL A 54 -0.84 12.44 -17.82
C VAL A 54 -0.22 11.26 -17.07
N PHE A 55 0.14 10.18 -17.78
CA PHE A 55 0.81 9.03 -17.19
C PHE A 55 2.14 9.41 -16.55
N SER A 56 2.95 10.23 -17.23
CA SER A 56 4.24 10.69 -16.71
C SER A 56 4.09 11.50 -15.42
N LEU A 57 3.11 12.39 -15.35
CA LEU A 57 2.81 13.15 -14.14
C LEU A 57 2.34 12.25 -12.99
N ALA A 58 1.49 11.28 -13.28
CA ALA A 58 1.02 10.31 -12.29
C ALA A 58 2.18 9.44 -11.76
N ALA A 59 3.04 8.95 -12.65
CA ALA A 59 4.21 8.18 -12.29
C ALA A 59 5.18 8.98 -11.40
N LEU A 60 5.43 10.25 -11.75
CA LEU A 60 6.29 11.12 -10.94
C LEU A 60 5.71 11.37 -9.54
N ALA A 61 4.40 11.59 -9.43
CA ALA A 61 3.72 11.74 -8.16
C ALA A 61 3.84 10.47 -7.28
N LEU A 62 3.70 9.31 -7.89
CA LEU A 62 3.84 8.02 -7.21
C LEU A 62 5.26 7.80 -6.67
N VAL A 63 6.28 8.10 -7.48
CA VAL A 63 7.69 7.99 -7.06
C VAL A 63 7.99 8.92 -5.88
N ARG A 64 7.47 10.16 -5.91
CA ARG A 64 7.61 11.08 -4.78
C ARG A 64 6.96 10.56 -3.50
N LEU A 65 5.76 10.00 -3.61
CA LEU A 65 5.04 9.42 -2.47
C LEU A 65 5.83 8.27 -1.83
N GLN A 66 6.42 7.39 -2.64
CA GLN A 66 7.26 6.29 -2.16
C GLN A 66 8.47 6.79 -1.35
N GLY A 67 9.12 7.86 -1.82
CA GLY A 67 10.26 8.45 -1.12
C GLY A 67 9.92 8.97 0.29
N VAL A 68 8.75 9.57 0.47
CA VAL A 68 8.26 10.02 1.79
C VAL A 68 7.97 8.83 2.71
N THR A 69 7.30 7.81 2.20
CA THR A 69 6.94 6.62 2.98
C THR A 69 8.17 5.88 3.51
N LEU A 70 9.19 5.72 2.67
CA LEU A 70 10.44 5.06 3.07
C LEU A 70 11.18 5.82 4.17
N ARG A 71 11.25 7.15 4.09
CA ARG A 71 11.87 7.98 5.15
C ARG A 71 11.12 7.85 6.46
N THR A 72 9.79 7.96 6.43
CA THR A 72 8.96 7.80 7.63
C THR A 72 9.13 6.43 8.27
N ALA A 73 9.21 5.35 7.48
CA ALA A 73 9.44 4.01 7.98
C ALA A 73 10.84 3.89 8.65
N ALA A 74 11.88 4.46 8.05
CA ALA A 74 13.22 4.47 8.63
C ALA A 74 13.29 5.27 9.93
N ASP A 75 12.59 6.40 10.02
CA ASP A 75 12.51 7.22 11.24
C ASP A 75 11.79 6.46 12.37
N LEU A 76 10.70 5.76 12.06
CA LEU A 76 9.96 4.95 13.03
C LEU A 76 10.82 3.79 13.55
N ASP A 77 11.54 3.09 12.68
CA ASP A 77 12.47 2.02 13.06
C ASP A 77 13.57 2.55 14.00
N SER A 78 14.19 3.67 13.63
CA SER A 78 15.19 4.32 14.48
C SER A 78 14.64 4.74 15.83
N LYS A 79 13.44 5.32 15.89
CA LYS A 79 12.78 5.69 17.14
C LYS A 79 12.46 4.47 18.02
N ALA A 80 11.98 3.38 17.41
CA ALA A 80 11.68 2.16 18.14
C ALA A 80 12.94 1.56 18.78
N LEU A 81 14.03 1.47 18.02
CA LEU A 81 15.31 1.00 18.54
C LEU A 81 15.88 1.95 19.61
N GLY A 82 15.84 3.25 19.38
CA GLY A 82 16.26 4.25 20.36
C GLY A 82 15.49 4.17 21.69
N GLN A 83 14.17 3.87 21.64
CA GLN A 83 13.38 3.64 22.85
C GLN A 83 13.83 2.39 23.62
N ILE A 84 14.21 1.32 22.91
CA ILE A 84 14.75 0.11 23.54
C ILE A 84 16.06 0.45 24.24
N VAL A 85 16.95 1.18 23.57
CA VAL A 85 18.21 1.62 24.16
C VAL A 85 17.99 2.47 25.40
N ALA A 86 17.12 3.49 25.29
CA ALA A 86 16.79 4.38 26.42
C ALA A 86 16.22 3.60 27.63
N ARG A 87 15.35 2.62 27.37
CA ARG A 87 14.80 1.77 28.44
C ARG A 87 15.85 0.86 29.08
N ASN A 88 16.76 0.31 28.30
CA ASN A 88 17.85 -0.51 28.83
C ASN A 88 18.75 0.33 29.74
N LEU A 89 19.16 1.53 29.31
CA LEU A 89 19.95 2.46 30.10
C LEU A 89 19.19 2.94 31.36
N MET A 90 17.87 3.16 31.25
CA MET A 90 17.03 3.46 32.42
C MET A 90 17.05 2.33 33.43
N VAL A 91 16.88 1.08 33.00
CA VAL A 91 16.90 -0.11 33.87
C VAL A 91 18.28 -0.25 34.52
N GLU A 92 19.36 -0.03 33.79
CA GLU A 92 20.71 -0.04 34.31
C GLU A 92 20.85 0.98 35.47
N VAL A 93 20.47 2.24 35.24
CA VAL A 93 20.49 3.29 36.27
C VAL A 93 19.61 2.94 37.45
N GLN A 94 18.44 2.34 37.24
CA GLN A 94 17.50 1.98 38.34
C GLN A 94 17.97 0.75 39.12
N SER A 95 18.71 -0.15 38.49
CA SER A 95 19.20 -1.42 39.12
C SER A 95 20.56 -1.27 39.76
N ASP A 96 21.27 -0.19 39.48
CA ASP A 96 22.58 0.06 40.11
C ASP A 96 22.39 0.28 41.62
N VAL A 97 23.28 -0.29 42.43
CA VAL A 97 23.29 -0.12 43.89
C VAL A 97 23.63 1.33 44.25
N ALA A 98 24.53 1.95 43.50
CA ALA A 98 24.95 3.32 43.73
C ALA A 98 23.99 4.30 42.98
N ALA A 99 23.52 5.32 43.68
CA ALA A 99 22.78 6.39 43.04
C ALA A 99 23.72 7.17 42.10
N PRO A 100 23.22 7.60 40.92
CA PRO A 100 24.04 8.39 39.99
C PRO A 100 24.39 9.74 40.60
N SER A 101 25.60 10.24 40.32
CA SER A 101 26.00 11.59 40.74
C SER A 101 25.20 12.66 40.00
N VAL A 102 24.91 13.75 40.72
CA VAL A 102 24.30 14.95 40.11
C VAL A 102 25.30 15.52 39.09
N GLY A 103 24.81 15.80 37.91
CA GLY A 103 25.65 16.29 36.78
C GLY A 103 25.22 15.74 35.44
N GLU A 104 26.08 15.88 34.48
CA GLU A 104 25.89 15.39 33.11
C GLU A 104 26.96 14.37 32.77
N GLU A 105 26.54 13.30 32.13
CA GLU A 105 27.41 12.23 31.67
C GLU A 105 26.95 11.77 30.30
N ASP A 106 27.88 11.42 29.44
CA ASP A 106 27.60 10.94 28.08
C ASP A 106 28.37 9.67 27.78
N GLY A 107 27.90 8.95 26.77
CA GLY A 107 28.56 7.74 26.33
C GLY A 107 27.98 7.19 25.05
N GLU A 108 28.52 6.05 24.64
CA GLU A 108 28.05 5.34 23.47
C GLU A 108 27.69 3.90 23.84
N VAL A 109 26.66 3.37 23.17
CA VAL A 109 26.25 1.98 23.30
C VAL A 109 25.89 1.42 21.91
N GLU A 110 26.22 0.17 21.69
CA GLU A 110 25.85 -0.54 20.46
C GLU A 110 24.58 -1.37 20.71
N ASN A 111 23.58 -1.17 19.87
CA ASN A 111 22.34 -1.94 19.90
C ASN A 111 21.74 -2.04 18.50
N GLY A 112 21.28 -3.25 18.12
CA GLY A 112 20.70 -3.51 16.80
C GLY A 112 21.68 -3.29 15.65
N GLY A 113 22.99 -3.49 15.86
CA GLY A 113 24.04 -3.25 14.86
C GLY A 113 24.27 -1.76 14.56
N ARG A 114 23.80 -0.86 15.42
CA ARG A 114 23.96 0.59 15.32
C ARG A 114 24.59 1.14 16.60
N ARG A 115 25.39 2.19 16.48
CA ARG A 115 25.89 2.95 17.62
C ARG A 115 24.91 4.05 17.97
N TRP A 116 24.68 4.19 19.28
CA TRP A 116 23.80 5.17 19.90
C TRP A 116 24.62 6.02 20.84
N HIS A 117 24.52 7.32 20.69
CA HIS A 117 25.06 8.26 21.65
C HIS A 117 23.99 8.57 22.69
N TRP A 118 24.35 8.60 23.95
CA TRP A 118 23.43 8.94 25.01
C TRP A 118 24.03 10.03 25.92
N THR A 119 23.16 10.88 26.42
CA THR A 119 23.49 11.90 27.40
C THR A 119 22.53 11.74 28.57
N ARG A 120 23.06 11.63 29.79
CA ARG A 120 22.32 11.52 31.02
C ARG A 120 22.54 12.77 31.86
N THR A 121 21.49 13.47 32.21
CA THR A 121 21.51 14.63 33.11
C THR A 121 20.80 14.28 34.40
N VAL A 122 21.48 14.33 35.52
CA VAL A 122 20.95 14.05 36.86
C VAL A 122 20.82 15.32 37.63
N LYS A 123 19.62 15.60 38.15
CA LYS A 123 19.27 16.79 38.92
C LYS A 123 18.71 16.41 40.27
N ALA A 124 19.07 17.16 41.30
CA ALA A 124 18.41 17.04 42.61
C ALA A 124 17.00 17.59 42.51
N THR A 125 16.05 16.94 43.17
CA THR A 125 14.68 17.42 43.31
C THR A 125 14.48 18.12 44.67
N GLU A 126 13.31 18.67 44.93
CA GLU A 126 12.94 19.24 46.25
C GLU A 126 12.95 18.16 47.34
N ASP A 127 12.55 16.94 47.00
CA ASP A 127 12.71 15.77 47.89
C ASP A 127 14.12 15.21 47.77
N LYS A 128 14.90 15.33 48.84
CA LYS A 128 16.29 14.86 48.88
C LYS A 128 16.45 13.36 48.67
N ARG A 129 15.36 12.59 48.73
CA ARG A 129 15.36 11.14 48.47
C ARG A 129 15.21 10.80 46.99
N LEU A 130 14.91 11.81 46.17
CA LEU A 130 14.64 11.62 44.76
C LEU A 130 15.63 12.40 43.88
N LEU A 131 16.15 11.75 42.87
CA LEU A 131 16.86 12.40 41.78
C LEU A 131 16.03 12.33 40.51
N GLN A 132 15.97 13.42 39.78
CA GLN A 132 15.43 13.42 38.44
C GLN A 132 16.55 13.06 37.45
N VAL A 133 16.30 12.05 36.60
CA VAL A 133 17.21 11.63 35.55
C VAL A 133 16.56 11.88 34.22
N ASP A 134 17.19 12.72 33.42
CA ASP A 134 16.83 12.99 32.03
C ASP A 134 17.85 12.28 31.13
N LEU A 135 17.38 11.36 30.31
CA LEU A 135 18.18 10.57 29.39
C LEU A 135 17.80 10.92 27.96
N VAL A 136 18.75 11.33 27.16
CA VAL A 136 18.62 11.61 25.73
C VAL A 136 19.43 10.54 24.99
N VAL A 137 18.80 9.87 24.03
CA VAL A 137 19.46 8.86 23.18
C VAL A 137 19.30 9.28 21.73
N ASP A 138 20.42 9.43 21.06
CA ASP A 138 20.50 9.84 19.66
C ASP A 138 21.16 8.75 18.81
N GLY A 139 20.58 8.52 17.64
CA GLY A 139 21.11 7.61 16.63
C GLY A 139 21.82 8.37 15.51
N GLN A 140 22.87 7.79 14.96
CA GLN A 140 23.71 8.39 13.89
C GLN A 140 22.97 8.77 12.60
N SER A 141 21.69 8.45 12.43
CA SER A 141 20.97 8.58 11.16
C SER A 141 20.16 9.88 11.01
N GLY A 142 20.35 10.87 11.88
CA GLY A 142 19.59 12.13 11.82
C GLY A 142 18.11 11.99 12.16
N ALA A 143 17.70 10.88 12.76
CA ALA A 143 16.38 10.71 13.35
C ALA A 143 16.25 11.58 14.61
N SER A 144 15.03 11.98 14.97
CA SER A 144 14.80 12.74 16.20
C SER A 144 15.26 11.94 17.42
N PRO A 145 15.96 12.57 18.39
CA PRO A 145 16.41 11.91 19.59
C PRO A 145 15.25 11.39 20.44
N VAL A 146 15.48 10.33 21.17
CA VAL A 146 14.55 9.80 22.16
C VAL A 146 14.89 10.39 23.52
N VAL A 147 13.92 11.02 24.16
CA VAL A 147 14.07 11.59 25.49
C VAL A 147 13.25 10.78 26.48
N LEU A 148 13.87 10.37 27.59
CA LEU A 148 13.22 9.66 28.67
C LEU A 148 13.56 10.34 29.99
N SER A 149 12.54 10.72 30.77
CA SER A 149 12.71 11.31 32.10
C SER A 149 12.10 10.40 33.15
N PHE A 150 12.82 10.16 34.24
CA PHE A 150 12.34 9.33 35.33
C PHE A 150 12.93 9.79 36.68
N LEU A 151 12.35 9.29 37.75
CA LEU A 151 12.83 9.55 39.10
C LEU A 151 13.58 8.32 39.62
N ARG A 152 14.68 8.56 40.29
CA ARG A 152 15.48 7.57 40.98
C ARG A 152 15.46 7.85 42.48
N GLU A 153 15.15 6.85 43.29
CA GLU A 153 15.22 6.95 44.75
C GLU A 153 16.69 6.81 45.18
N VAL A 154 17.06 7.64 46.17
CA VAL A 154 18.39 7.59 46.80
C VAL A 154 18.17 7.03 48.19
N GLU A 155 18.68 5.82 48.42
CA GLU A 155 18.72 5.25 49.79
C GLU A 155 19.83 5.89 50.63
#